data_dec84a23e630ae3d73fe652aa5621487
#
_entry.id   dec84a23e630ae3d73fe652aa5621487
#
_cell.length_a   1.000
_cell.length_b   1.000
_cell.length_c   1.000
_cell.angle_alpha   90.00
_cell.angle_beta   90.00
_cell.angle_gamma   90.00
#
_symmetry.space_group_name_H-M   'P 1'
#
loop_
_entity.id
_entity.type
_entity.pdbx_description
1 polymer ?
#
loop_
_entity_poly.entity_id
_entity_poly.type
_entity_poly.pdbx_seq_one_letter_code
_entity_poly.pdbx_strand_id
1 'polypeptide(L)'
;MFKQKKFIAYLATVFLLIVSMLIAACGGPSETKKDSSQMNKPIEITDVTGRTVTLKKPAERVVLQWSGAGGPFFTISALMGKDTPKVIAGMDTSLQDYRADMWKHFTTEMPELAKIPVVGTIGDKTFNAEQVVALNPDVIFIPVDLKDQYESDAKAKMDAAGIQTIYIDYHAEKLESHQKSIEAIGKALGKEEIGRASC
;
A
#
# COMPACT_ATOMS: atom_id res chain seq x y z
N MET A 1 -32.71 33.91 59.39
CA MET A 1 -32.25 32.53 59.19
C MET A 1 -32.91 31.81 58.00
N PHE A 2 -34.10 32.18 57.55
CA PHE A 2 -34.81 31.51 56.42
C PHE A 2 -34.34 31.87 55.02
N LYS A 3 -33.77 33.05 54.75
CA LYS A 3 -33.29 33.50 53.43
C LYS A 3 -31.99 32.78 53.00
N GLN A 4 -31.13 32.46 53.94
CA GLN A 4 -29.84 31.85 53.66
C GLN A 4 -29.96 30.36 53.20
N LYS A 5 -30.92 29.64 53.76
CA LYS A 5 -31.16 28.23 53.37
C LYS A 5 -31.72 28.10 51.96
N LYS A 6 -32.58 29.07 51.53
CA LYS A 6 -33.09 29.06 50.12
C LYS A 6 -32.02 29.43 49.12
N PHE A 7 -31.06 30.31 49.46
CA PHE A 7 -29.95 30.67 48.58
C PHE A 7 -28.96 29.51 48.40
N ILE A 8 -28.66 28.79 49.47
CA ILE A 8 -27.78 27.58 49.40
C ILE A 8 -28.45 26.46 48.55
N ALA A 9 -29.78 26.26 48.73
CA ALA A 9 -30.51 25.29 47.92
C ALA A 9 -30.51 25.65 46.44
N TYR A 10 -30.65 26.92 46.09
CA TYR A 10 -30.61 27.39 44.68
C TYR A 10 -29.20 27.25 44.05
N LEU A 11 -28.14 27.53 44.81
CA LEU A 11 -26.76 27.33 44.38
C LEU A 11 -26.47 25.81 44.18
N ALA A 12 -26.99 24.95 45.03
CA ALA A 12 -26.82 23.50 44.90
C ALA A 12 -27.52 22.93 43.64
N THR A 13 -28.73 23.42 43.33
CA THR A 13 -29.45 23.00 42.10
C THR A 13 -28.81 23.52 40.81
N VAL A 14 -28.29 24.75 40.82
CA VAL A 14 -27.54 25.31 39.67
C VAL A 14 -26.23 24.56 39.46
N PHE A 15 -25.53 24.20 40.52
CA PHE A 15 -24.30 23.40 40.44
C PHE A 15 -24.56 21.97 39.92
N LEU A 16 -25.69 21.36 40.34
CA LEU A 16 -26.08 20.05 39.85
C LEU A 16 -26.43 20.06 38.34
N LEU A 17 -27.07 21.15 37.86
CA LEU A 17 -27.39 21.31 36.43
C LEU A 17 -26.13 21.58 35.58
N ILE A 18 -25.13 22.28 36.10
CA ILE A 18 -23.86 22.51 35.39
C ILE A 18 -23.04 21.23 35.31
N VAL A 19 -23.01 20.42 36.35
CA VAL A 19 -22.30 19.15 36.37
C VAL A 19 -22.95 18.13 35.42
N SER A 20 -24.29 18.13 35.28
CA SER A 20 -24.97 17.25 34.31
C SER A 20 -24.71 17.65 32.83
N MET A 21 -24.43 18.91 32.53
CA MET A 21 -24.07 19.37 31.18
C MET A 21 -22.62 19.04 30.78
N LEU A 22 -21.71 18.87 31.75
CA LEU A 22 -20.30 18.53 31.51
C LEU A 22 -20.09 17.03 31.22
N ILE A 23 -21.02 16.16 31.58
CA ILE A 23 -20.93 14.71 31.33
C ILE A 23 -21.34 14.35 29.89
N ALA A 24 -22.08 15.24 29.19
CA ALA A 24 -22.49 15.01 27.80
C ALA A 24 -21.39 15.38 26.75
N ALA A 25 -20.25 15.96 27.18
CA ALA A 25 -19.18 16.42 26.28
C ALA A 25 -17.96 15.48 26.23
N CYS A 26 -17.95 14.38 26.99
CA CYS A 26 -16.97 13.29 26.80
C CYS A 26 -17.53 12.26 25.80
N GLY A 27 -17.65 12.66 24.54
CA GLY A 27 -17.64 11.75 23.40
C GLY A 27 -16.24 11.12 23.39
N GLY A 28 -16.14 9.83 23.81
CA GLY A 28 -14.95 9.01 23.61
C GLY A 28 -14.57 8.99 22.12
N PRO A 29 -13.33 8.64 21.79
CA PRO A 29 -12.94 8.51 20.40
C PRO A 29 -13.94 7.56 19.72
N SER A 30 -14.66 8.06 18.71
CA SER A 30 -15.48 7.22 17.85
C SER A 30 -14.52 6.19 17.26
N GLU A 31 -14.55 4.97 17.78
CA GLU A 31 -14.10 3.83 17.01
C GLU A 31 -14.94 3.86 15.74
N THR A 32 -14.30 4.30 14.67
CA THR A 32 -14.85 4.16 13.33
C THR A 32 -14.99 2.66 13.12
N LYS A 33 -16.19 2.12 13.38
CA LYS A 33 -16.54 0.77 12.96
C LYS A 33 -16.22 0.73 11.48
N LYS A 34 -15.13 0.05 11.10
CA LYS A 34 -14.87 -0.30 9.72
C LYS A 34 -16.13 -0.97 9.22
N ASP A 35 -16.81 -0.28 8.33
CA ASP A 35 -18.03 -0.77 7.70
C ASP A 35 -17.67 -2.06 6.98
N SER A 36 -18.13 -3.19 7.53
CA SER A 36 -17.89 -4.52 6.95
C SER A 36 -18.53 -4.69 5.57
N SER A 37 -19.33 -3.73 5.11
CA SER A 37 -19.93 -3.70 3.77
C SER A 37 -18.92 -3.31 2.67
N GLN A 38 -17.76 -2.74 3.02
CA GLN A 38 -16.70 -2.42 2.05
C GLN A 38 -15.81 -3.62 1.68
N MET A 39 -15.85 -4.73 2.44
CA MET A 39 -14.97 -5.88 2.21
C MET A 39 -15.31 -6.73 0.97
N ASN A 40 -16.42 -6.46 0.27
CA ASN A 40 -16.87 -7.24 -0.89
C ASN A 40 -16.91 -6.46 -2.22
N LYS A 41 -16.45 -5.21 -2.25
CA LYS A 41 -16.42 -4.46 -3.51
C LYS A 41 -15.08 -4.70 -4.21
N PRO A 42 -15.09 -5.15 -5.48
CA PRO A 42 -13.86 -5.28 -6.26
C PRO A 42 -13.10 -3.96 -6.32
N ILE A 43 -11.77 -4.05 -6.26
CA ILE A 43 -10.88 -2.89 -6.34
C ILE A 43 -10.51 -2.70 -7.81
N GLU A 44 -10.95 -1.60 -8.40
CA GLU A 44 -10.62 -1.23 -9.77
C GLU A 44 -9.42 -0.29 -9.80
N ILE A 45 -8.38 -0.68 -10.53
CA ILE A 45 -7.11 0.02 -10.64
C ILE A 45 -6.88 0.35 -12.11
N THR A 46 -6.81 1.63 -12.44
CA THR A 46 -6.38 2.05 -13.77
C THR A 46 -4.86 2.24 -13.73
N ASP A 47 -4.13 1.43 -14.51
CA ASP A 47 -2.68 1.51 -14.58
C ASP A 47 -2.21 2.66 -15.51
N VAL A 48 -0.89 2.88 -15.59
CA VAL A 48 -0.31 3.99 -16.39
C VAL A 48 -0.59 3.85 -17.89
N THR A 49 -0.94 2.66 -18.37
CA THR A 49 -1.32 2.43 -19.79
C THR A 49 -2.80 2.71 -20.04
N GLY A 50 -3.57 3.07 -19.02
CA GLY A 50 -5.02 3.29 -19.10
C GLY A 50 -5.84 2.01 -19.02
N ARG A 51 -5.22 0.87 -18.76
CA ARG A 51 -5.89 -0.41 -18.61
C ARG A 51 -6.45 -0.56 -17.19
N THR A 52 -7.67 -1.07 -17.06
CA THR A 52 -8.27 -1.37 -15.75
C THR A 52 -7.98 -2.80 -15.35
N VAL A 53 -7.43 -2.96 -14.15
CA VAL A 53 -7.19 -4.23 -13.46
C VAL A 53 -8.14 -4.32 -12.27
N THR A 54 -8.75 -5.48 -12.07
CA THR A 54 -9.71 -5.71 -10.98
C THR A 54 -9.17 -6.72 -10.00
N LEU A 55 -9.04 -6.32 -8.73
CA LEU A 55 -8.68 -7.20 -7.62
C LEU A 55 -9.92 -7.49 -6.77
N LYS A 56 -10.08 -8.72 -6.33
CA LYS A 56 -11.19 -9.12 -5.42
C LYS A 56 -10.98 -8.63 -3.99
N LYS A 57 -9.72 -8.44 -3.58
CA LYS A 57 -9.29 -7.94 -2.28
C LYS A 57 -7.95 -7.21 -2.44
N PRO A 58 -7.51 -6.43 -1.46
CA PRO A 58 -6.15 -5.89 -1.46
C PRO A 58 -5.11 -6.99 -1.63
N ALA A 59 -4.08 -6.72 -2.44
CA ALA A 59 -2.98 -7.64 -2.63
C ALA A 59 -2.17 -7.81 -1.34
N GLU A 60 -1.94 -9.04 -0.95
CA GLU A 60 -1.14 -9.42 0.21
C GLU A 60 0.29 -9.83 -0.20
N ARG A 61 0.44 -10.24 -1.47
CA ARG A 61 1.69 -10.73 -2.02
C ARG A 61 1.95 -10.11 -3.38
N VAL A 62 3.05 -9.38 -3.49
CA VAL A 62 3.40 -8.71 -4.74
C VAL A 62 4.81 -9.07 -5.21
N VAL A 63 5.01 -9.06 -6.52
CA VAL A 63 6.33 -9.19 -7.14
C VAL A 63 6.70 -7.87 -7.81
N LEU A 64 7.97 -7.48 -7.67
CA LEU A 64 8.49 -6.22 -8.20
C LEU A 64 9.49 -6.50 -9.32
N GLN A 65 9.41 -5.69 -10.36
CA GLN A 65 10.46 -5.54 -11.35
C GLN A 65 11.00 -4.09 -11.31
N TRP A 66 12.29 -3.92 -11.46
CA TRP A 66 13.01 -2.65 -11.29
C TRP A 66 12.80 -2.03 -9.90
N SER A 67 12.89 -2.85 -8.89
CA SER A 67 12.55 -2.51 -7.51
C SER A 67 13.34 -1.31 -6.97
N GLY A 68 14.60 -1.20 -7.29
CA GLY A 68 15.49 -0.17 -6.72
C GLY A 68 15.78 1.01 -7.61
N ALA A 69 15.76 0.83 -8.94
CA ALA A 69 16.04 1.93 -9.86
C ALA A 69 14.75 2.71 -10.20
N GLY A 70 13.60 2.05 -10.22
CA GLY A 70 12.35 2.60 -10.69
C GLY A 70 11.34 3.02 -9.63
N GLY A 71 11.62 2.88 -8.35
CA GLY A 71 10.78 3.43 -7.30
C GLY A 71 9.66 2.56 -6.71
N PRO A 72 9.21 1.42 -7.27
CA PRO A 72 8.10 0.66 -6.69
C PRO A 72 8.41 0.17 -5.27
N PHE A 73 9.65 -0.25 -5.00
CA PHE A 73 10.08 -0.63 -3.66
C PHE A 73 9.95 0.52 -2.66
N PHE A 74 10.37 1.73 -3.04
CA PHE A 74 10.29 2.91 -2.16
C PHE A 74 8.84 3.28 -1.87
N THR A 75 7.96 3.23 -2.88
CA THR A 75 6.53 3.48 -2.70
C THR A 75 5.91 2.47 -1.73
N ILE A 76 6.19 1.17 -1.91
CA ILE A 76 5.68 0.12 -1.00
C ILE A 76 6.24 0.32 0.40
N SER A 77 7.53 0.65 0.53
CA SER A 77 8.13 0.90 1.84
C SER A 77 7.52 2.11 2.55
N ALA A 78 7.18 3.16 1.82
CA ALA A 78 6.47 4.32 2.37
C ALA A 78 5.05 3.97 2.84
N LEU A 79 4.34 3.11 2.10
CA LEU A 79 2.96 2.70 2.40
C LEU A 79 2.88 1.66 3.52
N MET A 80 3.83 0.74 3.60
CA MET A 80 3.79 -0.44 4.47
C MET A 80 4.73 -0.34 5.68
N GLY A 81 5.70 0.58 5.67
CA GLY A 81 6.68 0.73 6.74
C GLY A 81 7.42 -0.59 7.01
N LYS A 82 7.46 -1.01 8.26
CA LYS A 82 8.12 -2.25 8.69
C LYS A 82 7.43 -3.54 8.21
N ASP A 83 6.23 -3.43 7.66
CA ASP A 83 5.51 -4.58 7.08
C ASP A 83 5.88 -4.82 5.60
N THR A 84 6.75 -4.00 5.01
CA THR A 84 7.24 -4.14 3.63
C THR A 84 7.71 -5.55 3.27
N PRO A 85 8.55 -6.24 4.08
CA PRO A 85 9.00 -7.60 3.75
C PRO A 85 7.87 -8.64 3.74
N LYS A 86 6.75 -8.36 4.41
CA LYS A 86 5.62 -9.30 4.49
C LYS A 86 4.82 -9.34 3.20
N VAL A 87 4.80 -8.24 2.45
CA VAL A 87 4.01 -8.12 1.21
C VAL A 87 4.82 -8.41 -0.04
N ILE A 88 6.15 -8.24 -0.03
CA ILE A 88 6.99 -8.51 -1.20
C ILE A 88 7.32 -10.00 -1.25
N ALA A 89 6.71 -10.71 -2.20
CA ALA A 89 6.91 -12.15 -2.42
C ALA A 89 8.16 -12.46 -3.24
N GLY A 90 8.61 -11.52 -4.08
CA GLY A 90 9.80 -11.63 -4.89
C GLY A 90 10.17 -10.30 -5.53
N MET A 91 11.44 -10.08 -5.82
CA MET A 91 11.93 -8.88 -6.47
C MET A 91 13.19 -9.16 -7.28
N ASP A 92 13.56 -8.24 -8.15
CA ASP A 92 14.87 -8.26 -8.83
C ASP A 92 16.00 -7.75 -7.93
N THR A 93 17.21 -7.74 -8.46
CA THR A 93 18.41 -7.27 -7.73
C THR A 93 18.70 -5.78 -7.90
N SER A 94 17.87 -5.02 -8.65
CA SER A 94 18.21 -3.65 -9.02
C SER A 94 18.43 -2.71 -7.82
N LEU A 95 17.72 -2.93 -6.69
CA LEU A 95 17.96 -2.18 -5.46
C LEU A 95 19.36 -2.47 -4.89
N GLN A 96 19.81 -3.73 -4.96
CA GLN A 96 21.13 -4.15 -4.50
C GLN A 96 22.24 -3.63 -5.41
N ASP A 97 22.02 -3.73 -6.72
CA ASP A 97 23.04 -3.43 -7.74
C ASP A 97 23.24 -1.92 -7.93
N TYR A 98 22.16 -1.15 -7.94
CA TYR A 98 22.21 0.29 -8.26
C TYR A 98 22.09 1.20 -7.03
N ARG A 99 21.61 0.69 -5.92
CA ARG A 99 21.40 1.46 -4.67
C ARG A 99 21.84 0.65 -3.45
N ALA A 100 23.08 0.15 -3.49
CA ALA A 100 23.65 -0.68 -2.42
C ALA A 100 23.64 0.00 -1.03
N ASP A 101 23.78 1.31 -0.99
CA ASP A 101 23.65 2.13 0.22
C ASP A 101 22.25 2.04 0.83
N MET A 102 21.22 2.20 0.00
CA MET A 102 19.83 2.08 0.41
C MET A 102 19.47 0.64 0.78
N TRP A 103 19.94 -0.33 0.00
CA TRP A 103 19.77 -1.75 0.33
C TRP A 103 20.31 -2.08 1.72
N LYS A 104 21.54 -1.63 2.02
CA LYS A 104 22.15 -1.80 3.33
C LYS A 104 21.31 -1.14 4.44
N HIS A 105 20.84 0.08 4.20
CA HIS A 105 19.99 0.78 5.16
C HIS A 105 18.70 0.00 5.43
N PHE A 106 17.96 -0.37 4.39
CA PHE A 106 16.68 -1.09 4.54
C PHE A 106 16.86 -2.47 5.17
N THR A 107 17.92 -3.22 4.83
CA THR A 107 18.14 -4.55 5.41
C THR A 107 18.67 -4.48 6.85
N THR A 108 19.24 -3.35 7.27
CA THR A 108 19.54 -3.09 8.68
C THR A 108 18.26 -2.90 9.50
N GLU A 109 17.29 -2.14 8.98
CA GLU A 109 16.03 -1.87 9.64
C GLU A 109 15.01 -3.02 9.50
N MET A 110 15.08 -3.78 8.42
CA MET A 110 14.20 -4.87 8.06
C MET A 110 15.00 -6.06 7.52
N PRO A 111 15.65 -6.87 8.38
CA PRO A 111 16.53 -7.97 7.96
C PRO A 111 15.86 -9.04 7.10
N GLU A 112 14.53 -9.15 7.17
CA GLU A 112 13.72 -10.08 6.39
C GLU A 112 13.80 -9.78 4.88
N LEU A 113 14.09 -8.54 4.49
CA LEU A 113 14.27 -8.17 3.08
C LEU A 113 15.37 -8.99 2.39
N ALA A 114 16.45 -9.32 3.12
CA ALA A 114 17.53 -10.14 2.57
C ALA A 114 17.11 -11.60 2.27
N LYS A 115 15.92 -12.02 2.72
CA LYS A 115 15.38 -13.37 2.49
C LYS A 115 14.37 -13.41 1.35
N ILE A 116 14.00 -12.26 0.78
CA ILE A 116 13.06 -12.19 -0.34
C ILE A 116 13.69 -12.87 -1.56
N PRO A 117 12.96 -13.79 -2.21
CA PRO A 117 13.44 -14.47 -3.41
C PRO A 117 13.78 -13.49 -4.54
N VAL A 118 14.94 -13.68 -5.14
CA VAL A 118 15.34 -12.98 -6.37
C VAL A 118 14.71 -13.71 -7.56
N VAL A 119 13.90 -13.00 -8.35
CA VAL A 119 13.17 -13.57 -9.49
C VAL A 119 13.78 -13.22 -10.84
N GLY A 120 14.96 -12.61 -10.86
CA GLY A 120 15.63 -12.11 -12.06
C GLY A 120 14.96 -10.86 -12.63
N THR A 121 15.48 -10.34 -13.74
CA THR A 121 15.00 -9.13 -14.42
C THR A 121 14.49 -9.42 -15.82
N ILE A 122 13.41 -8.78 -16.22
CA ILE A 122 12.86 -8.88 -17.58
C ILE A 122 13.86 -8.27 -18.56
N GLY A 123 14.43 -7.10 -18.25
CA GLY A 123 15.37 -6.39 -19.10
C GLY A 123 16.58 -7.22 -19.51
N ASP A 124 17.14 -7.99 -18.58
CA ASP A 124 18.33 -8.84 -18.82
C ASP A 124 17.95 -10.28 -19.26
N LYS A 125 16.67 -10.56 -19.49
CA LYS A 125 16.16 -11.87 -19.86
C LYS A 125 16.48 -12.99 -18.84
N THR A 126 16.63 -12.60 -17.55
CA THR A 126 16.88 -13.54 -16.43
C THR A 126 15.62 -13.80 -15.62
N PHE A 127 14.50 -13.15 -15.96
CA PHE A 127 13.24 -13.28 -15.26
C PHE A 127 12.74 -14.72 -15.27
N ASN A 128 12.49 -15.27 -14.09
CA ASN A 128 12.03 -16.65 -13.91
C ASN A 128 10.53 -16.70 -13.64
N ALA A 129 9.76 -16.83 -14.71
CA ALA A 129 8.31 -16.87 -14.65
C ALA A 129 7.77 -18.07 -13.86
N GLU A 130 8.42 -19.25 -13.90
CA GLU A 130 8.05 -20.41 -13.08
C GLU A 130 8.20 -20.14 -11.59
N GLN A 131 9.31 -19.52 -11.22
CA GLN A 131 9.56 -19.15 -9.82
C GLN A 131 8.50 -18.15 -9.34
N VAL A 132 8.15 -17.16 -10.16
CA VAL A 132 7.09 -16.19 -9.81
C VAL A 132 5.75 -16.88 -9.61
N VAL A 133 5.37 -17.79 -10.51
CA VAL A 133 4.14 -18.60 -10.34
C VAL A 133 4.18 -19.41 -9.06
N ALA A 134 5.33 -20.04 -8.73
CA ALA A 134 5.48 -20.82 -7.49
C ALA A 134 5.39 -19.95 -6.22
N LEU A 135 5.76 -18.68 -6.29
CA LEU A 135 5.60 -17.72 -5.20
C LEU A 135 4.15 -17.31 -4.98
N ASN A 136 3.27 -17.59 -5.94
CA ASN A 136 1.83 -17.31 -5.90
C ASN A 136 1.50 -15.87 -5.45
N PRO A 137 1.99 -14.84 -6.15
CA PRO A 137 1.64 -13.47 -5.85
C PRO A 137 0.23 -13.13 -6.36
N ASP A 138 -0.41 -12.15 -5.75
CA ASP A 138 -1.67 -11.58 -6.22
C ASP A 138 -1.43 -10.65 -7.42
N VAL A 139 -0.31 -9.90 -7.37
CA VAL A 139 0.03 -8.85 -8.33
C VAL A 139 1.52 -8.88 -8.67
N ILE A 140 1.84 -8.61 -9.92
CA ILE A 140 3.19 -8.24 -10.37
C ILE A 140 3.17 -6.80 -10.90
N PHE A 141 4.09 -5.96 -10.40
CA PHE A 141 4.29 -4.60 -10.89
C PHE A 141 5.39 -4.59 -11.94
N ILE A 142 5.06 -4.12 -13.14
CA ILE A 142 5.95 -4.09 -14.30
C ILE A 142 6.14 -2.64 -14.77
N PRO A 143 7.38 -2.14 -14.86
CA PRO A 143 7.64 -0.86 -15.52
C PRO A 143 7.17 -0.88 -16.97
N VAL A 144 6.55 0.22 -17.40
CA VAL A 144 5.93 0.33 -18.74
C VAL A 144 6.95 0.17 -19.88
N ASP A 145 8.19 0.56 -19.65
CA ASP A 145 9.29 0.40 -20.60
C ASP A 145 9.71 -1.06 -20.83
N LEU A 146 9.38 -1.96 -19.89
CA LEU A 146 9.58 -3.41 -20.03
C LEU A 146 8.33 -4.14 -20.52
N LYS A 147 7.24 -3.41 -20.82
CA LYS A 147 5.93 -3.99 -21.13
C LYS A 147 6.00 -4.96 -22.32
N ASP A 148 6.55 -4.52 -23.44
CA ASP A 148 6.54 -5.33 -24.68
C ASP A 148 7.34 -6.62 -24.52
N GLN A 149 8.50 -6.56 -23.86
CA GLN A 149 9.29 -7.74 -23.57
C GLN A 149 8.57 -8.67 -22.58
N TYR A 150 7.98 -8.11 -21.54
CA TYR A 150 7.21 -8.90 -20.56
C TYR A 150 6.00 -9.58 -21.20
N GLU A 151 5.27 -8.87 -22.06
CA GLU A 151 4.09 -9.42 -22.75
C GLU A 151 4.47 -10.55 -23.71
N SER A 152 5.62 -10.43 -24.39
CA SER A 152 6.17 -11.50 -25.24
C SER A 152 6.57 -12.74 -24.44
N ASP A 153 7.25 -12.56 -23.32
CA ASP A 153 8.04 -13.63 -22.70
C ASP A 153 7.34 -14.30 -21.51
N ALA A 154 6.50 -13.56 -20.76
CA ALA A 154 6.03 -14.03 -19.47
C ALA A 154 4.54 -13.80 -19.18
N LYS A 155 3.92 -12.78 -19.79
CA LYS A 155 2.55 -12.36 -19.41
C LYS A 155 1.53 -13.49 -19.52
N ALA A 156 1.54 -14.26 -20.59
CA ALA A 156 0.59 -15.35 -20.78
C ALA A 156 0.65 -16.39 -19.64
N LYS A 157 1.85 -16.64 -19.09
CA LYS A 157 2.05 -17.54 -17.96
C LYS A 157 1.49 -16.95 -16.67
N MET A 158 1.69 -15.63 -16.43
CA MET A 158 1.12 -14.93 -15.28
C MET A 158 -0.40 -14.94 -15.32
N ASP A 159 -0.98 -14.65 -16.49
CA ASP A 159 -2.43 -14.65 -16.69
C ASP A 159 -3.03 -16.06 -16.43
N ALA A 160 -2.38 -17.11 -16.94
CA ALA A 160 -2.81 -18.50 -16.72
C ALA A 160 -2.75 -18.91 -15.22
N ALA A 161 -1.84 -18.31 -14.45
CA ALA A 161 -1.74 -18.52 -13.02
C ALA A 161 -2.68 -17.59 -12.20
N GLY A 162 -3.44 -16.70 -12.87
CA GLY A 162 -4.35 -15.74 -12.21
C GLY A 162 -3.65 -14.54 -11.57
N ILE A 163 -2.34 -14.36 -11.83
CA ILE A 163 -1.55 -13.25 -11.30
C ILE A 163 -1.86 -11.98 -12.07
N GLN A 164 -2.29 -10.93 -11.37
CA GLN A 164 -2.65 -9.68 -12.00
C GLN A 164 -1.41 -8.84 -12.31
N THR A 165 -1.33 -8.30 -13.54
CA THR A 165 -0.25 -7.39 -13.94
C THR A 165 -0.73 -5.95 -13.85
N ILE A 166 0.04 -5.09 -13.17
CA ILE A 166 -0.18 -3.65 -13.11
C ILE A 166 1.06 -2.96 -13.67
N TYR A 167 0.87 -2.16 -14.73
CA TYR A 167 1.96 -1.36 -15.29
C TYR A 167 2.13 -0.06 -14.51
N ILE A 168 3.40 0.27 -14.24
CA ILE A 168 3.82 1.46 -13.50
C ILE A 168 4.87 2.21 -14.31
N ASP A 169 5.05 3.50 -14.03
CA ASP A 169 6.02 4.35 -14.72
C ASP A 169 6.67 5.33 -13.75
N TYR A 170 7.90 5.04 -13.39
CA TYR A 170 8.77 5.90 -12.58
C TYR A 170 9.93 6.48 -13.39
N HIS A 171 10.05 6.13 -14.69
CA HIS A 171 11.11 6.61 -15.56
C HIS A 171 10.68 7.83 -16.38
N ALA A 172 9.38 8.04 -16.57
CA ALA A 172 8.90 9.22 -17.25
C ALA A 172 9.24 10.48 -16.45
N GLU A 173 9.69 11.52 -17.15
CA GLU A 173 9.94 12.85 -16.57
C GLU A 173 8.63 13.63 -16.28
N LYS A 174 7.51 12.92 -16.13
CA LYS A 174 6.18 13.50 -15.92
C LYS A 174 5.67 13.12 -14.53
N LEU A 175 5.42 14.14 -13.73
CA LEU A 175 4.85 13.97 -12.38
C LEU A 175 3.55 13.13 -12.41
N GLU A 176 2.71 13.30 -13.41
CA GLU A 176 1.45 12.56 -13.56
C GLU A 176 1.66 11.05 -13.65
N SER A 177 2.71 10.57 -14.36
CA SER A 177 3.03 9.13 -14.43
C SER A 177 3.43 8.57 -13.07
N HIS A 178 4.23 9.32 -12.32
CA HIS A 178 4.62 8.95 -10.96
C HIS A 178 3.42 8.88 -10.03
N GLN A 179 2.54 9.91 -10.07
CA GLN A 179 1.32 9.93 -9.27
C GLN A 179 0.41 8.74 -9.57
N LYS A 180 0.16 8.45 -10.86
CA LYS A 180 -0.63 7.28 -11.25
C LYS A 180 -0.03 5.97 -10.76
N SER A 181 1.30 5.83 -10.81
CA SER A 181 2.01 4.65 -10.30
C SER A 181 1.84 4.48 -8.78
N ILE A 182 2.01 5.58 -8.03
CA ILE A 182 1.81 5.59 -6.56
C ILE A 182 0.36 5.24 -6.21
N GLU A 183 -0.61 5.84 -6.91
CA GLU A 183 -2.03 5.55 -6.71
C GLU A 183 -2.37 4.09 -7.03
N ALA A 184 -1.85 3.56 -8.14
CA ALA A 184 -2.08 2.17 -8.54
C ALA A 184 -1.53 1.18 -7.49
N ILE A 185 -0.32 1.42 -6.99
CA ILE A 185 0.29 0.62 -5.91
C ILE A 185 -0.52 0.76 -4.61
N GLY A 186 -0.89 2.00 -4.24
CA GLY A 186 -1.69 2.28 -3.05
C GLY A 186 -3.04 1.57 -3.08
N LYS A 187 -3.76 1.62 -4.20
CA LYS A 187 -5.03 0.90 -4.41
C LYS A 187 -4.83 -0.61 -4.33
N ALA A 188 -3.81 -1.14 -5.02
CA ALA A 188 -3.51 -2.57 -5.00
C ALA A 188 -3.28 -3.10 -3.58
N LEU A 189 -2.62 -2.34 -2.73
CA LEU A 189 -2.32 -2.70 -1.34
C LEU A 189 -3.41 -2.29 -0.33
N GLY A 190 -4.52 -1.69 -0.79
CA GLY A 190 -5.56 -1.16 0.11
C GLY A 190 -5.09 0.01 0.99
N LYS A 191 -4.14 0.82 0.48
CA LYS A 191 -3.55 1.99 1.12
C LYS A 191 -3.80 3.27 0.33
N GLU A 192 -4.95 3.37 -0.34
CA GLU A 192 -5.30 4.46 -1.25
C GLU A 192 -5.23 5.85 -0.59
N GLU A 193 -5.70 5.99 0.65
CA GLU A 193 -5.69 7.27 1.36
C GLU A 193 -4.26 7.77 1.61
N ILE A 194 -3.33 6.88 1.98
CA ILE A 194 -1.93 7.22 2.22
C ILE A 194 -1.25 7.58 0.88
N GLY A 195 -1.53 6.80 -0.17
CA GLY A 195 -0.99 7.05 -1.52
C GLY A 195 -1.33 8.45 -2.04
N ARG A 196 -2.57 8.91 -1.85
CA ARG A 196 -3.01 10.25 -2.23
C ARG A 196 -2.38 11.37 -1.40
N ALA A 197 -2.11 11.14 -0.12
CA ALA A 197 -1.47 12.12 0.75
C ALA A 197 0.03 12.29 0.46
N SER A 198 0.64 11.35 -0.25
CA SER A 198 2.07 11.35 -0.59
C SER A 198 2.37 12.02 -1.94
N CYS A 199 1.35 12.44 -2.67
CA CYS A 199 1.43 13.21 -3.91
C CYS A 199 1.16 14.69 -3.65
#